data_9f129ed8d68680d0a950bc7496501f42
#
_entry.id   9f129ed8d68680d0a950bc7496501f42
#
_cell.length_a   1.000
_cell.length_b   1.000
_cell.length_c   1.000
_cell.angle_alpha   90.00
_cell.angle_beta   90.00
_cell.angle_gamma   90.00
#
_symmetry.space_group_name_H-M   'P 1'
#
loop_
_entity.id
_entity.type
_entity.pdbx_description
1 polymer ?
#
loop_
_entity_poly.entity_id
_entity_poly.type
_entity_poly.pdbx_seq_one_letter_code
_entity_poly.pdbx_strand_id
1 'polypeptide(L)'
;MPDITRRTLMREGSLAVSAVALGPAVLTQASAAQDYPESVFHVFAFQWKPETTDAQKTRAAKDIAAFQGKIPGLLQTHVGANISPRGKGYTFGGIMQFKDQASLDVYVQHPSHQALLQWLVPLIDAIELDLRA
;
A
#
# COMPACT_ATOMS: atom_id res chain seq x y z
N MET A 1 -55.12 42.37 -25.19
CA MET A 1 -53.71 42.46 -25.00
C MET A 1 -53.14 41.09 -24.93
N PRO A 2 -52.46 40.73 -25.94
CA PRO A 2 -51.80 39.44 -25.91
C PRO A 2 -50.60 39.51 -25.01
N ASP A 3 -50.54 38.63 -24.17
CA ASP A 3 -49.49 38.53 -23.22
C ASP A 3 -48.36 37.74 -23.85
N ILE A 4 -47.39 38.43 -24.29
CA ILE A 4 -46.25 37.82 -24.96
C ILE A 4 -45.17 37.40 -24.00
N THR A 5 -45.34 37.74 -22.81
CA THR A 5 -44.29 37.64 -21.82
C THR A 5 -44.05 36.25 -21.26
N ARG A 6 -44.92 35.33 -21.56
CA ARG A 6 -44.84 34.03 -20.91
C ARG A 6 -44.04 32.98 -21.60
N ARG A 7 -43.47 33.29 -22.72
CA ARG A 7 -42.79 32.28 -23.49
C ARG A 7 -41.29 32.24 -23.32
N THR A 8 -40.79 33.17 -22.62
CA THR A 8 -39.33 33.30 -22.57
C THR A 8 -38.73 32.61 -21.37
N LEU A 9 -39.54 32.15 -20.48
CA LEU A 9 -39.03 31.63 -19.23
C LEU A 9 -38.80 30.13 -19.18
N MET A 10 -39.07 29.48 -20.27
CA MET A 10 -38.98 28.05 -20.25
C MET A 10 -37.68 27.48 -20.75
N ARG A 11 -36.72 28.34 -20.88
CA ARG A 11 -35.58 27.82 -21.59
C ARG A 11 -34.41 27.55 -20.77
N GLU A 12 -34.47 27.92 -19.61
CA GLU A 12 -33.30 27.77 -18.83
C GLU A 12 -33.17 26.52 -18.13
N GLY A 13 -33.93 25.67 -18.37
CA GLY A 13 -33.78 24.48 -17.63
C GLY A 13 -32.72 23.62 -18.11
N SER A 14 -31.75 23.60 -17.96
CA SER A 14 -31.09 22.52 -18.36
C SER A 14 -29.76 22.38 -18.43
N LEU A 15 -29.24 22.68 -17.65
CA LEU A 15 -27.96 22.34 -17.82
C LEU A 15 -27.47 21.43 -16.83
N ALA A 16 -27.84 20.37 -16.96
CA ALA A 16 -27.30 19.30 -16.38
C ALA A 16 -25.94 18.97 -16.81
N VAL A 17 -25.12 19.71 -16.46
CA VAL A 17 -23.87 19.56 -17.01
C VAL A 17 -22.88 18.90 -16.20
N SER A 18 -23.25 18.50 -15.13
CA SER A 18 -22.32 18.25 -14.13
C SER A 18 -21.73 16.90 -14.06
N ALA A 19 -22.07 16.05 -14.87
CA ALA A 19 -21.64 14.67 -14.68
C ALA A 19 -20.24 14.37 -15.14
N VAL A 20 -19.64 15.33 -15.77
CA VAL A 20 -18.43 15.02 -16.49
C VAL A 20 -17.18 14.97 -15.66
N ALA A 21 -17.25 15.52 -14.50
CA ALA A 21 -16.04 15.71 -13.74
C ALA A 21 -15.49 14.46 -13.07
N LEU A 22 -16.24 13.40 -13.00
CA LEU A 22 -15.81 12.22 -12.26
C LEU A 22 -15.02 11.22 -13.10
N GLY A 23 -15.17 11.25 -14.40
CA GLY A 23 -14.49 10.29 -15.26
C GLY A 23 -12.98 10.36 -15.28
N PRO A 24 -12.38 11.54 -15.38
CA PRO A 24 -10.92 11.63 -15.47
C PRO A 24 -10.19 11.17 -14.23
N ALA A 25 -10.77 11.39 -13.07
CA ALA A 25 -10.12 11.01 -11.83
C ALA A 25 -10.03 9.50 -11.65
N VAL A 26 -11.03 8.78 -12.10
CA VAL A 26 -11.03 7.32 -12.02
C VAL A 26 -10.00 6.71 -12.97
N LEU A 27 -9.87 7.29 -14.15
CA LEU A 27 -8.89 6.82 -15.11
C LEU A 27 -7.46 7.06 -14.65
N THR A 28 -7.22 8.13 -13.95
CA THR A 28 -5.89 8.43 -13.44
C THR A 28 -5.44 7.43 -12.38
N GLN A 29 -6.35 6.97 -11.55
CA GLN A 29 -6.01 5.96 -10.55
C GLN A 29 -5.72 4.59 -11.14
N ALA A 30 -6.38 4.24 -12.23
CA ALA A 30 -6.17 2.96 -12.87
C ALA A 30 -4.84 2.89 -13.62
N SER A 31 -4.33 3.99 -14.14
CA SER A 31 -3.07 3.98 -14.89
C SER A 31 -1.84 3.94 -14.01
N ALA A 32 -1.92 4.38 -12.77
CA ALA A 32 -0.77 4.40 -11.88
C ALA A 32 -0.23 3.00 -11.58
N ALA A 33 -1.06 1.98 -11.63
CA ALA A 33 -0.64 0.60 -11.39
C ALA A 33 0.15 -0.01 -12.55
N GLN A 34 0.13 0.62 -13.74
CA GLN A 34 0.80 0.11 -14.93
C GLN A 34 2.18 0.73 -15.19
N ASP A 35 2.56 1.70 -14.37
CA ASP A 35 3.80 2.44 -14.57
C ASP A 35 5.06 1.67 -14.18
N TYR A 36 4.89 0.49 -13.56
CA TYR A 36 6.01 -0.30 -13.04
C TYR A 36 5.91 -1.76 -13.46
N PRO A 37 6.16 -2.08 -14.75
CA PRO A 37 6.03 -3.44 -15.25
C PRO A 37 7.06 -4.41 -14.68
N GLU A 38 8.16 -3.89 -14.13
CA GLU A 38 9.21 -4.68 -13.52
C GLU A 38 9.07 -4.78 -12.01
N SER A 39 7.91 -4.44 -11.46
CA SER A 39 7.72 -4.40 -10.01
C SER A 39 7.91 -5.77 -9.37
N VAL A 40 8.38 -5.76 -8.13
CA VAL A 40 8.63 -6.93 -7.32
C VAL A 40 7.86 -6.81 -6.02
N PHE A 41 7.21 -7.90 -5.62
CA PHE A 41 6.56 -7.99 -4.32
C PHE A 41 7.44 -8.76 -3.36
N HIS A 42 7.81 -8.13 -2.28
CA HIS A 42 8.48 -8.74 -1.14
C HIS A 42 7.43 -9.09 -0.10
N VAL A 43 7.22 -10.36 0.13
CA VAL A 43 6.22 -10.89 1.06
C VAL A 43 6.96 -11.52 2.24
N PHE A 44 6.55 -11.20 3.44
CA PHE A 44 7.15 -11.78 4.64
C PHE A 44 6.08 -12.19 5.64
N ALA A 45 6.40 -13.20 6.44
CA ALA A 45 5.58 -13.62 7.56
C ALA A 45 6.45 -14.05 8.74
N PHE A 46 6.00 -13.77 9.95
CA PHE A 46 6.74 -14.07 11.17
C PHE A 46 5.95 -14.98 12.09
N GLN A 47 6.67 -15.94 12.68
CA GLN A 47 6.31 -16.55 13.95
C GLN A 47 7.09 -15.81 15.05
N TRP A 48 6.38 -15.30 16.05
CA TRP A 48 7.04 -14.66 17.18
C TRP A 48 7.56 -15.70 18.15
N LYS A 49 8.77 -15.52 18.65
CA LYS A 49 9.25 -16.33 19.75
C LYS A 49 8.45 -16.03 21.03
N PRO A 50 8.29 -17.02 21.94
CA PRO A 50 7.39 -16.88 23.08
C PRO A 50 7.67 -15.69 23.98
N GLU A 51 8.92 -15.28 24.09
CA GLU A 51 9.33 -14.16 24.94
C GLU A 51 9.03 -12.79 24.35
N THR A 52 8.57 -12.72 23.11
CA THR A 52 8.30 -11.45 22.45
C THR A 52 7.12 -10.74 23.09
N THR A 53 7.33 -9.49 23.49
CA THR A 53 6.27 -8.69 24.13
C THR A 53 5.35 -8.04 23.10
N ASP A 54 4.15 -7.65 23.54
CA ASP A 54 3.21 -6.94 22.68
C ASP A 54 3.77 -5.58 22.23
N ALA A 55 4.55 -4.92 23.10
CA ALA A 55 5.23 -3.67 22.73
C ALA A 55 6.23 -3.87 21.60
N GLN A 56 6.98 -4.97 21.60
CA GLN A 56 7.92 -5.32 20.53
C GLN A 56 7.19 -5.62 19.23
N LYS A 57 6.07 -6.33 19.28
CA LYS A 57 5.24 -6.62 18.10
C LYS A 57 4.68 -5.34 17.50
N THR A 58 4.18 -4.44 18.34
CA THR A 58 3.68 -3.12 17.90
C THR A 58 4.79 -2.27 17.29
N ARG A 59 5.97 -2.29 17.89
CA ARG A 59 7.14 -1.60 17.35
C ARG A 59 7.51 -2.12 15.97
N ALA A 60 7.50 -3.43 15.77
CA ALA A 60 7.81 -4.03 14.47
C ALA A 60 6.85 -3.53 13.38
N ALA A 61 5.55 -3.54 13.65
CA ALA A 61 4.55 -3.04 12.72
C ALA A 61 4.79 -1.56 12.36
N LYS A 62 5.08 -0.75 13.36
CA LYS A 62 5.32 0.68 13.19
C LYS A 62 6.60 0.95 12.39
N ASP A 63 7.69 0.28 12.75
CA ASP A 63 8.99 0.49 12.11
C ASP A 63 8.97 0.02 10.65
N ILE A 64 8.30 -1.09 10.35
CA ILE A 64 8.14 -1.57 8.98
C ILE A 64 7.24 -0.62 8.17
N ALA A 65 6.12 -0.20 8.72
CA ALA A 65 5.25 0.76 8.04
C ALA A 65 5.97 2.08 7.73
N ALA A 66 6.90 2.48 8.59
CA ALA A 66 7.66 3.71 8.42
C ALA A 66 8.68 3.67 7.27
N PHE A 67 8.94 2.50 6.67
CA PHE A 67 9.76 2.44 5.46
C PHE A 67 9.09 3.12 4.28
N GLN A 68 7.76 3.20 4.27
CA GLN A 68 7.04 3.92 3.23
C GLN A 68 7.46 5.39 3.23
N GLY A 69 7.92 5.87 2.09
CA GLY A 69 8.43 7.22 1.94
C GLY A 69 9.90 7.39 2.34
N LYS A 70 10.52 6.38 2.94
CA LYS A 70 11.91 6.43 3.37
C LYS A 70 12.84 5.63 2.46
N ILE A 71 12.34 4.54 1.89
CA ILE A 71 13.12 3.65 1.03
C ILE A 71 12.90 4.04 -0.43
N PRO A 72 13.96 4.35 -1.19
CA PRO A 72 13.83 4.67 -2.61
C PRO A 72 13.24 3.49 -3.38
N GLY A 73 12.25 3.76 -4.24
CA GLY A 73 11.63 2.76 -5.07
C GLY A 73 10.61 1.87 -4.37
N LEU A 74 10.36 2.07 -3.08
CA LEU A 74 9.27 1.40 -2.37
C LEU A 74 7.96 2.10 -2.69
N LEU A 75 7.04 1.35 -3.34
CA LEU A 75 5.78 1.89 -3.82
C LEU A 75 4.65 1.75 -2.80
N GLN A 76 4.55 0.58 -2.17
CA GLN A 76 3.51 0.27 -1.20
C GLN A 76 4.04 -0.62 -0.10
N THR A 77 3.48 -0.44 1.10
CA THR A 77 3.77 -1.27 2.27
C THR A 77 2.47 -1.58 2.99
N HIS A 78 2.22 -2.87 3.22
CA HIS A 78 1.13 -3.35 4.06
C HIS A 78 1.72 -4.29 5.10
N VAL A 79 1.45 -4.06 6.36
CA VAL A 79 2.00 -4.85 7.46
C VAL A 79 1.00 -4.94 8.60
N GLY A 80 0.91 -6.10 9.22
CA GLY A 80 0.01 -6.29 10.35
C GLY A 80 -0.14 -7.74 10.79
N ALA A 81 -1.11 -7.95 11.65
CA ALA A 81 -1.44 -9.27 12.14
C ALA A 81 -2.04 -10.15 11.03
N ASN A 82 -1.64 -11.40 11.01
CA ASN A 82 -2.27 -12.40 10.15
C ASN A 82 -3.57 -12.86 10.79
N ILE A 83 -4.67 -12.68 10.09
CA ILE A 83 -6.00 -13.07 10.54
C ILE A 83 -6.46 -14.43 9.99
N SER A 84 -5.64 -15.09 9.20
CA SER A 84 -5.97 -16.37 8.61
C SER A 84 -5.85 -17.51 9.64
N PRO A 85 -6.86 -18.38 9.76
CA PRO A 85 -6.73 -19.58 10.59
C PRO A 85 -5.78 -20.62 10.00
N ARG A 86 -5.32 -20.41 8.76
CA ARG A 86 -4.41 -21.32 8.06
C ARG A 86 -2.95 -20.87 8.10
N GLY A 87 -2.62 -19.93 8.97
CA GLY A 87 -1.29 -19.33 9.03
C GLY A 87 -0.19 -20.19 9.62
N LYS A 88 -0.50 -21.37 10.16
CA LYS A 88 0.49 -22.32 10.68
C LYS A 88 1.47 -21.70 11.69
N GLY A 89 0.97 -20.83 12.56
CA GLY A 89 1.80 -20.14 13.55
C GLY A 89 2.43 -18.83 13.06
N TYR A 90 2.33 -18.49 11.79
CA TYR A 90 2.75 -17.20 11.27
C TYR A 90 1.61 -16.21 11.55
N THR A 91 1.78 -15.44 12.60
CA THR A 91 0.72 -14.57 13.12
C THR A 91 0.88 -13.11 12.74
N PHE A 92 1.92 -12.78 12.01
CA PHE A 92 2.24 -11.42 11.58
C PHE A 92 2.91 -11.47 10.21
N GLY A 93 2.67 -10.48 9.39
CA GLY A 93 3.34 -10.42 8.09
C GLY A 93 3.05 -9.14 7.35
N GLY A 94 3.53 -9.11 6.13
CA GLY A 94 3.32 -7.96 5.27
C GLY A 94 3.72 -8.21 3.83
N ILE A 95 3.43 -7.21 3.03
CA ILE A 95 3.79 -7.18 1.63
C ILE A 95 4.29 -5.78 1.28
N MET A 96 5.40 -5.73 0.57
CA MET A 96 6.00 -4.49 0.09
C MET A 96 6.15 -4.60 -1.42
N GLN A 97 5.74 -3.58 -2.14
CA GLN A 97 5.93 -3.51 -3.58
C GLN A 97 7.05 -2.54 -3.91
N PHE A 98 8.05 -3.01 -4.64
CA PHE A 98 9.16 -2.21 -5.16
C PHE A 98 9.00 -2.01 -6.65
N LYS A 99 9.44 -0.87 -7.17
CA LYS A 99 9.32 -0.56 -8.59
C LYS A 99 10.13 -1.52 -9.47
N ASP A 100 11.20 -2.12 -8.94
CA ASP A 100 12.07 -3.05 -9.64
C ASP A 100 12.92 -3.84 -8.65
N GLN A 101 13.66 -4.83 -9.16
CA GLN A 101 14.57 -5.64 -8.36
C GLN A 101 15.69 -4.81 -7.72
N ALA A 102 16.23 -3.84 -8.46
CA ALA A 102 17.32 -3.02 -7.93
C ALA A 102 16.88 -2.23 -6.68
N SER A 103 15.63 -1.78 -6.64
CA SER A 103 15.07 -1.10 -5.47
C SER A 103 14.93 -2.04 -4.27
N LEU A 104 14.54 -3.29 -4.50
CA LEU A 104 14.52 -4.30 -3.44
C LEU A 104 15.94 -4.56 -2.91
N ASP A 105 16.93 -4.66 -3.79
CA ASP A 105 18.32 -4.89 -3.39
C ASP A 105 18.85 -3.73 -2.53
N VAL A 106 18.50 -2.49 -2.89
CA VAL A 106 18.83 -1.31 -2.08
C VAL A 106 18.15 -1.38 -0.71
N TYR A 107 16.89 -1.80 -0.65
CA TYR A 107 16.17 -1.96 0.61
C TYR A 107 16.87 -2.95 1.54
N VAL A 108 17.26 -4.10 1.03
CA VAL A 108 17.91 -5.14 1.82
C VAL A 108 19.17 -4.61 2.53
N GLN A 109 19.93 -3.75 1.87
CA GLN A 109 21.15 -3.16 2.40
C GLN A 109 20.95 -1.82 3.11
N HIS A 110 19.74 -1.26 3.08
CA HIS A 110 19.48 0.07 3.60
C HIS A 110 19.73 0.13 5.12
N PRO A 111 20.37 1.18 5.64
CA PRO A 111 20.65 1.30 7.07
C PRO A 111 19.43 1.17 7.98
N SER A 112 18.29 1.69 7.55
CA SER A 112 17.03 1.57 8.31
C SER A 112 16.54 0.13 8.40
N HIS A 113 16.70 -0.66 7.34
CA HIS A 113 16.37 -2.09 7.34
C HIS A 113 17.36 -2.86 8.21
N GLN A 114 18.63 -2.60 8.09
CA GLN A 114 19.66 -3.25 8.91
C GLN A 114 19.43 -2.97 10.40
N ALA A 115 19.06 -1.75 10.75
CA ALA A 115 18.75 -1.40 12.14
C ALA A 115 17.53 -2.16 12.68
N LEU A 116 16.50 -2.36 11.85
CA LEU A 116 15.36 -3.19 12.21
C LEU A 116 15.78 -4.64 12.48
N LEU A 117 16.58 -5.21 11.59
CA LEU A 117 16.99 -6.60 11.70
C LEU A 117 17.78 -6.88 12.98
N GLN A 118 18.59 -5.94 13.46
CA GLN A 118 19.39 -6.13 14.65
C GLN A 118 18.57 -6.49 15.89
N TRP A 119 17.41 -5.88 16.06
CA TRP A 119 16.58 -6.17 17.23
C TRP A 119 15.45 -7.15 16.93
N LEU A 120 14.99 -7.23 15.68
CA LEU A 120 13.83 -8.05 15.30
C LEU A 120 14.19 -9.52 15.08
N VAL A 121 15.30 -9.80 14.41
CA VAL A 121 15.69 -11.18 14.03
C VAL A 121 15.76 -12.12 15.24
N PRO A 122 16.29 -11.73 16.40
CA PRO A 122 16.28 -12.62 17.57
C PRO A 122 14.89 -12.99 18.10
N LEU A 123 13.85 -12.28 17.69
CA LEU A 123 12.49 -12.45 18.21
C LEU A 123 11.57 -13.21 17.26
N ILE A 124 12.05 -13.61 16.09
CA ILE A 124 11.19 -14.18 15.04
C ILE A 124 11.79 -15.41 14.40
N ASP A 125 10.89 -16.22 13.84
CA ASP A 125 11.19 -17.10 12.73
C ASP A 125 10.45 -16.56 11.51
N ALA A 126 11.17 -16.24 10.46
CA ALA A 126 10.62 -15.56 9.29
C ALA A 126 10.64 -16.45 8.06
N ILE A 127 9.66 -16.24 7.20
CA ILE A 127 9.67 -16.70 5.82
C ILE A 127 9.51 -15.49 4.91
N GLU A 128 10.22 -15.49 3.80
CA GLU A 128 10.21 -14.41 2.85
C GLU A 128 10.07 -14.95 1.43
N LEU A 129 9.31 -14.24 0.61
CA LEU A 129 9.12 -14.55 -0.81
C LEU A 129 9.27 -13.26 -1.61
N ASP A 130 10.05 -13.32 -2.68
CA ASP A 130 10.17 -12.22 -3.63
C ASP A 130 9.57 -12.65 -4.96
N LEU A 131 8.51 -12.01 -5.37
CA LEU A 131 7.71 -12.38 -6.53
C LEU A 131 7.76 -11.26 -7.57
N ARG A 132 8.03 -11.63 -8.82
CA ARG A 132 7.85 -10.69 -9.92
C ARG A 132 6.36 -10.55 -10.25
N ALA A 133 5.95 -9.32 -10.46
CA ALA A 133 4.57 -9.03 -10.85
C ALA A 133 4.32 -9.42 -12.33
#